data_2dbe9e29761d1e8993c9aefa514627d3
#
_entry.id   2dbe9e29761d1e8993c9aefa514627d3
#
_cell.length_a   1.000
_cell.length_b   1.000
_cell.length_c   1.000
_cell.angle_alpha   90.00
_cell.angle_beta   90.00
_cell.angle_gamma   90.00
#
_symmetry.space_group_name_H-M   'P 1'
#
loop_
_entity.id
_entity.type
_entity.pdbx_description
1 polymer ?
#
loop_
_entity_poly.entity_id
_entity_poly.type
_entity_poly.pdbx_seq_one_letter_code
_entity_poly.pdbx_strand_id
1 'polypeptide(L)'
;MTNVTLEVVRREYDRLRPRFPGFCGCDTCQGDVLVYALNRLQPHYVSTRQGEVLTELTLGTDQEKARLDVVLIEGLRKVALAPRCGAKPVTLV
;
A
#
# COMPACT_ATOMS: atom_id res chain seq x y z
N MET A 1 -19.65 1.65 -6.45
CA MET A 1 -19.09 1.70 -5.09
C MET A 1 -17.58 1.50 -5.15
N THR A 2 -16.83 2.42 -4.58
CA THR A 2 -15.37 2.42 -4.68
C THR A 2 -14.77 2.43 -3.27
N ASN A 3 -13.74 1.60 -3.05
CA ASN A 3 -12.96 1.68 -1.83
C ASN A 3 -11.79 2.66 -2.07
N VAL A 4 -11.92 3.86 -1.53
CA VAL A 4 -10.92 4.92 -1.71
C VAL A 4 -9.59 4.55 -1.07
N THR A 5 -9.61 3.82 0.05
CA THR A 5 -8.39 3.33 0.70
C THR A 5 -7.55 2.50 -0.27
N LEU A 6 -8.18 1.61 -1.04
CA LEU A 6 -7.47 0.79 -2.03
C LEU A 6 -6.75 1.65 -3.07
N GLU A 7 -7.41 2.67 -3.59
CA GLU A 7 -6.82 3.55 -4.60
C GLU A 7 -5.65 4.35 -4.04
N VAL A 8 -5.80 4.88 -2.82
CA VAL A 8 -4.74 5.64 -2.16
C VAL A 8 -3.54 4.74 -1.85
N VAL A 9 -3.79 3.53 -1.38
CA VAL A 9 -2.72 2.56 -1.07
C VAL A 9 -1.94 2.20 -2.33
N ARG A 10 -2.61 1.96 -3.45
CA ARG A 10 -1.93 1.69 -4.72
C ARG A 10 -1.04 2.84 -5.15
N ARG A 11 -1.55 4.05 -5.03
CA ARG A 11 -0.81 5.26 -5.39
C ARG A 11 0.43 5.44 -4.53
N GLU A 12 0.30 5.25 -3.22
CA GLU A 12 1.41 5.34 -2.30
C GLU A 12 2.42 4.20 -2.48
N TYR A 13 1.95 3.00 -2.82
CA TYR A 13 2.84 1.90 -3.16
C TYR A 13 3.73 2.26 -4.35
N ASP A 14 3.14 2.81 -5.41
CA ASP A 14 3.90 3.21 -6.60
C ASP A 14 4.92 4.31 -6.27
N ARG A 15 4.59 5.20 -5.35
CA ARG A 15 5.50 6.27 -4.91
C ARG A 15 6.65 5.74 -4.06
N LEU A 16 6.38 4.74 -3.20
CA LEU A 16 7.38 4.21 -2.27
C LEU A 16 8.29 3.16 -2.89
N ARG A 17 7.79 2.40 -3.85
CA ARG A 17 8.51 1.28 -4.44
C ARG A 17 9.92 1.64 -4.94
N PRO A 18 10.14 2.76 -5.64
CA PRO A 18 11.48 3.10 -6.13
C PRO A 18 12.53 3.30 -5.02
N ARG A 19 12.08 3.54 -3.78
CA ARG A 19 12.98 3.67 -2.64
C ARG A 19 13.52 2.32 -2.14
N PHE A 20 12.97 1.23 -2.62
CA PHE A 20 13.34 -0.13 -2.23
C PHE A 20 13.71 -0.95 -3.46
N PRO A 21 14.85 -0.65 -4.11
CA PRO A 21 15.22 -1.30 -5.37
C PRO A 21 15.46 -2.80 -5.25
N GLY A 22 15.72 -3.30 -4.04
CA GLY A 22 15.87 -4.74 -3.80
C GLY A 22 14.57 -5.51 -3.76
N PHE A 23 13.42 -4.82 -3.73
CA PHE A 23 12.12 -5.46 -3.70
C PHE A 23 11.77 -6.02 -5.07
N CYS A 24 11.26 -7.27 -5.11
CA CYS A 24 10.95 -7.97 -6.35
C CYS A 24 9.98 -7.22 -7.26
N GLY A 25 8.88 -6.74 -6.71
CA GLY A 25 7.92 -5.92 -7.44
C GLY A 25 7.09 -6.64 -8.49
N CYS A 26 7.11 -7.97 -8.55
CA CYS A 26 6.23 -8.72 -9.45
C CYS A 26 4.77 -8.61 -8.98
N ASP A 27 3.82 -9.03 -9.84
CA ASP A 27 2.39 -8.94 -9.52
C ASP A 27 2.04 -9.67 -8.23
N THR A 28 2.65 -10.83 -7.97
CA THR A 28 2.41 -11.59 -6.73
C THR A 28 2.88 -10.82 -5.51
N CYS A 29 4.11 -10.30 -5.54
CA CYS A 29 4.67 -9.54 -4.42
C CYS A 29 3.93 -8.23 -4.20
N GLN A 30 3.59 -7.52 -5.27
CA GLN A 30 2.78 -6.30 -5.18
C GLN A 30 1.43 -6.60 -4.53
N GLY A 31 0.75 -7.65 -4.99
CA GLY A 31 -0.53 -8.06 -4.44
C GLY A 31 -0.45 -8.39 -2.96
N ASP A 32 0.60 -9.09 -2.55
CA ASP A 32 0.80 -9.45 -1.15
C ASP A 32 1.03 -8.23 -0.26
N VAL A 33 1.78 -7.23 -0.75
CA VAL A 33 1.97 -5.97 -0.02
C VAL A 33 0.65 -5.21 0.12
N LEU A 34 -0.13 -5.12 -0.95
CA LEU A 34 -1.42 -4.45 -0.92
C LEU A 34 -2.39 -5.14 0.03
N VAL A 35 -2.44 -6.47 0.00
CA VAL A 35 -3.29 -7.23 0.93
C VAL A 35 -2.86 -7.00 2.38
N TYR A 36 -1.57 -7.03 2.65
CA TYR A 36 -1.04 -6.75 3.98
C TYR A 36 -1.52 -5.38 4.48
N ALA A 37 -1.36 -4.35 3.65
CA ALA A 37 -1.74 -3.00 4.02
C ALA A 37 -3.26 -2.85 4.19
N LEU A 38 -4.03 -3.39 3.25
CA LEU A 38 -5.50 -3.26 3.27
C LEU A 38 -6.13 -3.97 4.45
N ASN A 39 -5.52 -5.07 4.94
CA ASN A 39 -6.01 -5.77 6.12
C ASN A 39 -5.76 -5.00 7.42
N ARG A 40 -4.89 -4.01 7.41
CA ARG A 40 -4.54 -3.20 8.57
C ARG A 40 -5.10 -1.79 8.53
N LEU A 41 -5.59 -1.37 7.37
CA LEU A 41 -6.17 -0.04 7.17
C LEU A 41 -7.68 -0.15 7.10
N GLN A 42 -8.35 0.91 7.57
CA GLN A 42 -9.81 0.95 7.51
C GLN A 42 -10.26 1.22 6.08
N PRO A 43 -11.21 0.44 5.53
CA PRO A 43 -11.74 0.70 4.20
C PRO A 43 -12.63 1.94 4.19
N HIS A 44 -12.67 2.63 3.06
CA HIS A 44 -13.50 3.80 2.87
C HIS A 44 -14.28 3.64 1.56
N TYR A 45 -15.47 3.06 1.66
CA TYR A 45 -16.36 2.87 0.51
C TYR A 45 -17.19 4.12 0.28
N VAL A 46 -17.24 4.56 -0.95
CA VAL A 46 -18.04 5.71 -1.38
C VAL A 46 -18.81 5.36 -2.63
N SER A 47 -19.97 6.01 -2.81
CA SER A 47 -20.83 5.76 -3.95
C SER A 47 -20.94 6.95 -4.92
N THR A 48 -20.33 8.09 -4.54
CA THR A 48 -20.36 9.31 -5.35
C THR A 48 -18.96 9.86 -5.55
N ARG A 49 -18.77 10.61 -6.64
CA ARG A 49 -17.50 11.26 -6.88
C ARG A 49 -17.18 12.31 -5.82
N GLN A 50 -18.19 13.01 -5.32
CA GLN A 50 -18.01 14.00 -4.27
C GLN A 50 -17.49 13.33 -2.98
N GLY A 51 -18.06 12.18 -2.60
CA GLY A 51 -17.59 11.41 -1.45
C GLY A 51 -16.16 10.91 -1.65
N GLU A 52 -15.81 10.50 -2.87
CA GLU A 52 -14.46 10.10 -3.25
C GLU A 52 -13.45 11.23 -3.00
N VAL A 53 -13.75 12.43 -3.49
CA VAL A 53 -12.88 13.59 -3.34
C VAL A 53 -12.69 13.95 -1.86
N LEU A 54 -13.77 13.99 -1.09
CA LEU A 54 -13.71 14.32 0.33
C LEU A 54 -12.90 13.29 1.12
N THR A 55 -13.07 12.01 0.81
CA THR A 55 -12.31 10.94 1.47
C THR A 55 -10.82 11.02 1.11
N GLU A 56 -10.49 11.28 -0.15
CA GLU A 56 -9.10 11.46 -0.57
C GLU A 56 -8.43 12.63 0.15
N LEU A 57 -9.14 13.74 0.35
CA LEU A 57 -8.62 14.88 1.10
C LEU A 57 -8.32 14.49 2.55
N THR A 58 -9.20 13.72 3.17
CA THR A 58 -9.00 13.24 4.55
C THR A 58 -7.80 12.30 4.63
N LEU A 59 -7.70 11.34 3.71
CA LEU A 59 -6.60 10.38 3.69
C LEU A 59 -5.27 11.01 3.25
N GLY A 60 -5.32 12.17 2.61
CA GLY A 60 -4.14 12.90 2.18
C GLY A 60 -3.52 13.81 3.25
N THR A 61 -4.09 13.87 4.46
CA THR A 61 -3.48 14.63 5.54
C THR A 61 -2.14 14.01 5.95
N ASP A 62 -1.22 14.82 6.46
CA ASP A 62 0.12 14.36 6.82
C ASP A 62 0.08 13.19 7.81
N GLN A 63 -0.82 13.24 8.80
CA GLN A 63 -0.97 12.21 9.81
C GLN A 63 -1.44 10.87 9.21
N GLU A 64 -2.48 10.91 8.39
CA GLU A 64 -3.02 9.72 7.76
C GLU A 64 -2.05 9.13 6.73
N LYS A 65 -1.38 10.00 5.99
CA LYS A 65 -0.38 9.58 5.02
C LYS A 65 0.82 8.90 5.70
N ALA A 66 1.28 9.45 6.83
CA ALA A 66 2.37 8.86 7.60
C ALA A 66 2.00 7.46 8.09
N ARG A 67 0.78 7.29 8.60
CA ARG A 67 0.28 5.98 9.05
C ARG A 67 0.24 4.97 7.90
N LEU A 68 -0.26 5.39 6.76
CA LEU A 68 -0.37 4.56 5.58
C LEU A 68 1.02 4.13 5.08
N ASP A 69 1.97 5.07 5.05
CA ASP A 69 3.33 4.80 4.62
C ASP A 69 4.03 3.79 5.54
N VAL A 70 3.84 3.90 6.85
CA VAL A 70 4.40 2.95 7.82
C VAL A 70 3.89 1.54 7.55
N VAL A 71 2.58 1.39 7.33
CA VAL A 71 1.97 0.08 7.06
C VAL A 71 2.48 -0.49 5.74
N LEU A 72 2.62 0.33 4.70
CA LEU A 72 3.13 -0.10 3.41
C LEU A 72 4.61 -0.54 3.51
N ILE A 73 5.43 0.21 4.23
CA ILE A 73 6.84 -0.14 4.41
C ILE A 73 6.97 -1.45 5.18
N GLU A 74 6.16 -1.66 6.21
CA GLU A 74 6.12 -2.94 6.92
C GLU A 74 5.77 -4.09 5.98
N GLY A 75 4.76 -3.88 5.12
CA GLY A 75 4.35 -4.87 4.13
C GLY A 75 5.46 -5.19 3.13
N LEU A 76 6.13 -4.16 2.62
CA LEU A 76 7.26 -4.34 1.71
C LEU A 76 8.36 -5.18 2.36
N ARG A 77 8.72 -4.88 3.60
CA ARG A 77 9.75 -5.62 4.33
C ARG A 77 9.38 -7.07 4.55
N LYS A 78 8.13 -7.33 4.97
CA LYS A 78 7.67 -8.70 5.24
C LYS A 78 7.61 -9.54 3.98
N VAL A 79 7.09 -8.99 2.89
CA VAL A 79 7.02 -9.72 1.63
C VAL A 79 8.42 -9.95 1.06
N ALA A 80 9.33 -8.99 1.21
CA ALA A 80 10.70 -9.15 0.75
C ALA A 80 11.44 -10.27 1.46
N LEU A 81 11.16 -10.49 2.76
CA LEU A 81 11.77 -11.57 3.54
C LEU A 81 11.27 -12.95 3.17
N ALA A 82 10.04 -13.06 2.69
CA ALA A 82 9.42 -14.34 2.35
C ALA A 82 8.56 -14.20 1.08
N PRO A 83 9.19 -13.96 -0.08
CA PRO A 83 8.44 -13.74 -1.31
C PRO A 83 7.78 -15.04 -1.79
N ARG A 84 6.48 -14.97 -1.99
CA ARG A 84 5.68 -16.12 -2.43
C ARG A 84 5.93 -16.47 -3.89
N CYS A 85 6.49 -15.54 -4.65
CA CYS A 85 6.77 -15.74 -6.08
C CYS A 85 8.03 -16.57 -6.37
N GLY A 86 8.78 -16.98 -5.34
CA GLY A 86 10.02 -17.75 -5.51
C GLY A 86 11.28 -16.92 -5.68
N ALA A 87 11.17 -15.60 -5.61
CA ALA A 87 12.35 -14.72 -5.63
C ALA A 87 13.20 -14.91 -4.37
N LYS A 88 14.46 -14.51 -4.42
CA LYS A 88 15.34 -14.60 -3.26
C LYS A 88 14.87 -13.65 -2.15
N PRO A 89 14.82 -14.13 -0.87
CA PRO A 89 14.53 -13.24 0.23
C PRO A 89 15.54 -12.09 0.32
N VAL A 90 15.04 -10.90 0.61
CA VAL A 90 15.85 -9.69 0.71
C VAL A 90 15.47 -8.95 1.99
N THR A 91 16.49 -8.49 2.73
CA THR A 91 16.25 -7.59 3.86
C THR A 91 16.27 -6.15 3.35
N LEU A 92 15.14 -5.47 3.44
CA LEU A 92 15.05 -4.07 3.06
C LEU A 92 15.46 -3.20 4.25
N VAL A 93 16.26 -2.19 3.97
CA VAL A 93 16.80 -1.29 5.00
C VAL A 93 16.08 0.05 4.95
#